data_c1cccac22e03aa90e09d4d1ca40214e5
#
_entry.id   c1cccac22e03aa90e09d4d1ca40214e5
#
_cell.length_a   1.000
_cell.length_b   1.000
_cell.length_c   1.000
_cell.angle_alpha   90.00
_cell.angle_beta   90.00
_cell.angle_gamma   90.00
#
_symmetry.space_group_name_H-M   'P 1'
#
loop_
_entity.id
_entity.type
_entity.pdbx_description
1 polymer ?
#
loop_
_entity_poly.entity_id
_entity_poly.type
_entity_poly.pdbx_seq_one_letter_code
_entity_poly.pdbx_strand_id
1 'polypeptide(L)'
;MKLNVKIKDIAFGTSIQDIKVPDLLKKRVPSGLGYFDYALGGKGFTPSLCGLFTGTPGAGKTTMMMTLANSLQGHGAQVVFNTAEESLYQVKMTADRLKLRHGFMLGGESNVPALLKGCDKVRDAAPDKPFFLIV
;
A
#
# COMPACT_ATOMS: atom_id res chain seq x y z
N MET A 1 -5.77 6.24 -10.96
CA MET A 1 -4.87 7.37 -11.29
C MET A 1 -3.64 6.81 -11.97
N LYS A 2 -3.57 6.87 -13.30
CA LYS A 2 -2.29 6.73 -13.95
C LYS A 2 -1.45 7.89 -13.42
N LEU A 3 -0.40 7.61 -12.68
CA LEU A 3 0.63 8.59 -12.35
C LEU A 3 1.29 9.01 -13.67
N ASN A 4 0.58 9.81 -14.47
CA ASN A 4 1.15 10.50 -15.61
C ASN A 4 1.95 11.70 -15.06
N VAL A 5 2.86 11.40 -14.12
CA VAL A 5 3.95 12.31 -13.86
C VAL A 5 4.75 12.25 -15.15
N LYS A 6 4.52 13.19 -16.07
CA LYS A 6 5.53 13.53 -17.07
C LYS A 6 6.75 13.92 -16.25
N ILE A 7 7.60 12.95 -15.97
CA ILE A 7 8.94 13.23 -15.49
C ILE A 7 9.51 14.03 -16.65
N LYS A 8 9.60 15.34 -16.48
CA LYS A 8 10.39 16.17 -17.38
C LYS A 8 11.75 15.50 -17.39
N ASP A 9 12.21 15.13 -18.58
CA ASP A 9 13.53 14.54 -18.74
C ASP A 9 14.54 15.47 -18.06
N ILE A 10 15.03 15.04 -16.91
CA ILE A 10 16.06 15.77 -16.18
C ILE A 10 17.34 15.49 -16.95
N ALA A 11 17.97 16.53 -17.49
CA ALA A 11 19.20 16.38 -18.25
C ALA A 11 20.30 15.74 -17.39
N PHE A 12 21.06 14.82 -17.97
CA PHE A 12 22.22 14.24 -17.31
C PHE A 12 23.18 15.35 -16.85
N GLY A 13 23.62 15.30 -15.59
CA GLY A 13 24.50 16.32 -14.99
C GLY A 13 23.77 17.50 -14.34
N THR A 14 22.42 17.49 -14.27
CA THR A 14 21.67 18.50 -13.50
C THR A 14 22.03 18.39 -12.04
N SER A 15 22.32 19.54 -11.39
CA SER A 15 22.54 19.59 -9.95
C SER A 15 21.30 19.13 -9.18
N ILE A 16 21.49 18.35 -8.12
CA ILE A 16 20.40 17.92 -7.25
C ILE A 16 19.61 19.09 -6.67
N GLN A 17 20.25 20.24 -6.49
CA GLN A 17 19.62 21.45 -5.95
C GLN A 17 18.65 22.09 -6.95
N ASP A 18 18.84 21.85 -8.25
CA ASP A 18 18.01 22.41 -9.32
C ASP A 18 16.80 21.51 -9.66
N ILE A 19 16.73 20.30 -9.07
CA ILE A 19 15.64 19.36 -9.30
C ILE A 19 14.44 19.74 -8.47
N LYS A 20 13.36 20.15 -9.11
CA LYS A 20 12.08 20.42 -8.46
C LYS A 20 11.25 19.14 -8.32
N VAL A 21 11.04 18.72 -7.07
CA VAL A 21 10.17 17.57 -6.78
C VAL A 21 8.70 17.94 -7.05
N PRO A 22 7.97 17.17 -7.87
CA PRO A 22 6.54 17.39 -8.08
C PRO A 22 5.75 17.34 -6.77
N ASP A 23 4.75 18.21 -6.62
CA ASP A 23 3.96 18.28 -5.39
C ASP A 23 3.21 16.98 -5.08
N LEU A 24 2.85 16.23 -6.11
CA LEU A 24 2.24 14.90 -5.93
C LEU A 24 3.15 13.93 -5.17
N LEU A 25 4.46 13.98 -5.39
CA LEU A 25 5.42 13.13 -4.69
C LEU A 25 5.72 13.61 -3.26
N LYS A 26 5.36 14.83 -2.94
CA LYS A 26 5.48 15.38 -1.58
C LYS A 26 4.31 14.99 -0.68
N LYS A 27 3.17 14.59 -1.27
CA LYS A 27 2.01 14.12 -0.51
C LYS A 27 2.36 12.82 0.21
N ARG A 28 2.09 12.80 1.51
CA ARG A 28 2.23 11.60 2.34
C ARG A 28 0.87 11.04 2.67
N VAL A 29 0.78 9.73 2.78
CA VAL A 29 -0.43 9.04 3.19
C VAL A 29 -0.18 8.45 4.57
N PRO A 30 -0.74 9.02 5.64
CA PRO A 30 -0.61 8.45 6.98
C PRO A 30 -1.21 7.06 7.04
N SER A 31 -0.54 6.15 7.72
CA SER A 31 -1.06 4.79 7.94
C SER A 31 -2.15 4.73 9.00
N GLY A 32 -2.23 5.75 9.86
CA GLY A 32 -3.05 5.72 11.07
C GLY A 32 -2.43 4.91 12.22
N LEU A 33 -1.24 4.35 12.01
CA LEU A 33 -0.47 3.60 13.00
C LEU A 33 0.82 4.38 13.29
N GLY A 34 0.88 5.04 14.45
CA GLY A 34 1.97 5.96 14.78
C GLY A 34 3.37 5.36 14.67
N TYR A 35 3.53 4.08 15.02
CA TYR A 35 4.81 3.37 14.90
C TYR A 35 5.23 3.13 13.44
N PHE A 36 4.27 2.88 12.53
CA PHE A 36 4.54 2.80 11.10
C PHE A 36 4.93 4.15 10.53
N ASP A 37 4.13 5.17 10.85
CA ASP A 37 4.37 6.52 10.35
C ASP A 37 5.72 7.05 10.87
N TYR A 38 6.07 6.76 12.12
CA TYR A 38 7.37 7.12 12.69
C TYR A 38 8.53 6.44 11.93
N ALA A 39 8.42 5.14 11.65
CA ALA A 39 9.43 4.39 10.89
C ALA A 39 9.60 4.92 9.45
N LEU A 40 8.55 5.52 8.89
CA LEU A 40 8.54 6.15 7.57
C LEU A 40 8.89 7.65 7.59
N GLY A 41 9.49 8.14 8.67
CA GLY A 41 9.88 9.54 8.83
C GLY A 41 8.78 10.46 9.35
N GLY A 42 7.79 9.91 10.06
CA GLY A 42 6.77 10.64 10.83
C GLY A 42 5.55 11.13 10.05
N LYS A 43 5.52 10.93 8.73
CA LYS A 43 4.43 11.46 7.88
C LYS A 43 3.68 10.41 7.08
N GLY A 44 4.00 9.12 7.27
CA GLY A 44 3.41 8.02 6.54
C GLY A 44 4.05 7.75 5.16
N PHE A 45 3.31 7.05 4.31
CA PHE A 45 3.79 6.55 3.03
C PHE A 45 4.01 7.64 1.98
N THR A 46 5.10 7.54 1.23
CA THR A 46 5.29 8.30 -0.02
C THR A 46 4.55 7.62 -1.17
N PRO A 47 4.01 8.38 -2.14
CA PRO A 47 3.53 7.80 -3.39
C PRO A 47 4.62 6.97 -4.08
N SER A 48 4.20 5.87 -4.71
CA SER A 48 5.09 4.94 -5.43
C SER A 48 6.11 4.20 -4.54
N LEU A 49 5.91 4.17 -3.22
CA LEU A 49 6.73 3.34 -2.34
C LEU A 49 6.51 1.86 -2.66
N CYS A 50 7.60 1.14 -2.86
CA CYS A 50 7.65 -0.31 -2.81
C CYS A 50 8.44 -0.71 -1.56
N GLY A 51 7.81 -1.42 -0.64
CA GLY A 51 8.39 -1.83 0.62
C GLY A 51 8.44 -3.35 0.78
N LEU A 52 9.49 -3.85 1.39
CA LEU A 52 9.60 -5.25 1.79
C LEU A 52 9.55 -5.34 3.32
N PHE A 53 8.59 -6.12 3.82
CA PHE A 53 8.43 -6.36 5.25
C PHE A 53 8.94 -7.74 5.62
N THR A 54 10.04 -7.79 6.35
CA THR A 54 10.74 -9.04 6.69
C THR A 54 10.68 -9.35 8.18
N GLY A 55 10.84 -10.62 8.52
CA GLY A 55 10.89 -11.10 9.89
C GLY A 55 10.93 -12.62 9.94
N THR A 56 11.33 -13.17 11.07
CA THR A 56 11.36 -14.63 11.29
C THR A 56 9.96 -15.24 11.19
N PRO A 57 9.84 -16.54 10.90
CA PRO A 57 8.55 -17.24 11.00
C PRO A 57 7.91 -17.03 12.39
N GLY A 58 6.60 -16.80 12.42
CA GLY A 58 5.86 -16.55 13.67
C GLY A 58 6.01 -15.14 14.26
N ALA A 59 6.81 -14.25 13.67
CA ALA A 59 7.00 -12.87 14.17
C ALA A 59 5.78 -11.96 14.06
N GLY A 60 4.66 -12.45 13.52
CA GLY A 60 3.42 -11.67 13.38
C GLY A 60 3.35 -10.79 12.13
N LYS A 61 4.15 -11.08 11.09
CA LYS A 61 4.16 -10.29 9.83
C LYS A 61 2.77 -10.15 9.22
N THR A 62 2.07 -11.25 9.01
CA THR A 62 0.70 -11.26 8.46
C THR A 62 -0.26 -10.45 9.32
N THR A 63 -0.21 -10.65 10.64
CA THR A 63 -1.03 -9.88 11.61
C THR A 63 -0.77 -8.38 11.48
N MET A 64 0.48 -7.99 11.40
CA MET A 64 0.88 -6.59 11.27
C MET A 64 0.41 -6.00 9.92
N MET A 65 0.58 -6.74 8.82
CA MET A 65 0.14 -6.29 7.49
C MET A 65 -1.39 -6.19 7.40
N MET A 66 -2.13 -7.12 8.00
CA MET A 66 -3.59 -7.03 8.07
C MET A 66 -4.06 -5.85 8.93
N THR A 67 -3.38 -5.57 10.03
CA THR A 67 -3.65 -4.39 10.87
C THR A 67 -3.39 -3.10 10.10
N LEU A 68 -2.30 -3.06 9.34
CA LEU A 68 -1.97 -1.94 8.46
C LEU A 68 -3.04 -1.76 7.36
N ALA A 69 -3.43 -2.84 6.69
CA ALA A 69 -4.47 -2.82 5.66
C ALA A 69 -5.78 -2.24 6.21
N ASN A 70 -6.20 -2.71 7.38
CA ASN A 70 -7.40 -2.23 8.06
C ASN A 70 -7.29 -0.73 8.42
N SER A 71 -6.16 -0.29 8.94
CA SER A 71 -5.96 1.10 9.31
C SER A 71 -5.96 2.02 8.10
N LEU A 72 -5.23 1.68 7.03
CA LEU A 72 -5.21 2.44 5.78
C LEU A 72 -6.61 2.55 5.17
N GLN A 73 -7.36 1.44 5.13
CA GLN A 73 -8.74 1.43 4.63
C GLN A 73 -9.63 2.36 5.46
N GLY A 74 -9.48 2.35 6.79
CA GLY A 74 -10.23 3.23 7.71
C GLY A 74 -9.87 4.71 7.55
N HIS A 75 -8.68 5.02 7.04
CA HIS A 75 -8.22 6.38 6.74
C HIS A 75 -8.45 6.80 5.28
N GLY A 76 -9.32 6.07 4.56
CA GLY A 76 -9.79 6.47 3.24
C GLY A 76 -8.96 5.97 2.06
N ALA A 77 -7.95 5.15 2.29
CA ALA A 77 -7.26 4.47 1.20
C ALA A 77 -8.09 3.31 0.63
N GLN A 78 -7.80 2.88 -0.59
CA GLN A 78 -8.21 1.60 -1.13
C GLN A 78 -7.10 0.59 -0.89
N VAL A 79 -7.42 -0.53 -0.24
CA VAL A 79 -6.43 -1.55 0.08
C VAL A 79 -6.86 -2.90 -0.45
N VAL A 80 -5.98 -3.54 -1.21
CA VAL A 80 -6.08 -4.95 -1.59
C VAL A 80 -5.02 -5.71 -0.82
N PHE A 81 -5.45 -6.68 -0.04
CA PHE A 81 -4.58 -7.66 0.62
C PHE A 81 -4.67 -8.96 -0.17
N ASN A 82 -3.60 -9.31 -0.86
CA ASN A 82 -3.52 -10.52 -1.67
C ASN A 82 -2.71 -11.57 -0.94
N THR A 83 -3.22 -12.79 -0.86
CA THR A 83 -2.52 -13.94 -0.30
C THR A 83 -2.51 -15.09 -1.31
N ALA A 84 -1.35 -15.72 -1.48
CA ALA A 84 -1.21 -16.93 -2.28
C ALA A 84 -0.89 -18.16 -1.40
N GLU A 85 -0.57 -17.98 -0.14
CA GLU A 85 -0.18 -19.03 0.80
C GLU A 85 -1.35 -19.48 1.68
N GLU A 86 -2.16 -18.52 2.17
CA GLU A 86 -3.30 -18.80 3.05
C GLU A 86 -4.61 -18.74 2.27
N SER A 87 -5.58 -19.57 2.63
CA SER A 87 -6.92 -19.48 2.07
C SER A 87 -7.60 -18.17 2.50
N LEU A 88 -8.48 -17.64 1.64
CA LEU A 88 -9.23 -16.40 1.97
C LEU A 88 -10.07 -16.56 3.24
N TYR A 89 -10.52 -17.80 3.54
CA TYR A 89 -11.24 -18.11 4.78
C TYR A 89 -10.35 -17.97 6.01
N GLN A 90 -9.10 -18.42 5.96
CA GLN A 90 -8.15 -18.28 7.06
C GLN A 90 -7.82 -16.81 7.32
N VAL A 91 -7.61 -16.03 6.25
CA VAL A 91 -7.42 -14.58 6.36
C VAL A 91 -8.66 -13.94 7.00
N LYS A 92 -9.86 -14.31 6.57
CA LYS A 92 -11.11 -13.80 7.17
C LYS A 92 -11.23 -14.15 8.66
N MET A 93 -10.95 -15.39 9.04
CA MET A 93 -10.96 -15.80 10.45
C MET A 93 -9.96 -15.00 11.30
N THR A 94 -8.77 -14.74 10.74
CA THR A 94 -7.75 -13.91 11.40
C THR A 94 -8.24 -12.47 11.55
N ALA A 95 -8.86 -11.89 10.51
CA ALA A 95 -9.43 -10.55 10.57
C ALA A 95 -10.52 -10.43 11.66
N ASP A 96 -11.38 -11.44 11.80
CA ASP A 96 -12.41 -11.49 12.83
C ASP A 96 -11.81 -11.59 14.24
N ARG A 97 -10.81 -12.46 14.42
CA ARG A 97 -10.06 -12.59 15.69
C ARG A 97 -9.39 -11.28 16.10
N LEU A 98 -8.83 -10.56 15.14
CA LEU A 98 -8.19 -9.26 15.35
C LEU A 98 -9.20 -8.09 15.42
N LYS A 99 -10.48 -8.35 15.22
CA LYS A 99 -11.58 -7.35 15.21
C LYS A 99 -11.34 -6.24 14.18
N LEU A 100 -10.80 -6.58 13.01
CA LEU A 100 -10.60 -5.64 11.93
C LEU A 100 -11.94 -5.33 11.26
N ARG A 101 -12.33 -4.05 11.19
CA ARG A 101 -13.70 -3.65 10.84
C ARG A 101 -13.82 -2.78 9.59
N HIS A 102 -12.70 -2.31 9.03
CA HIS A 102 -12.74 -1.36 7.91
C HIS A 102 -12.85 -1.99 6.52
N GLY A 103 -12.95 -3.30 6.43
CA GLY A 103 -13.38 -3.96 5.19
C GLY A 103 -12.44 -3.79 4.00
N PHE A 104 -11.13 -3.95 4.18
CA PHE A 104 -10.20 -4.00 3.05
C PHE A 104 -10.50 -5.20 2.14
N MET A 105 -10.14 -5.08 0.84
CA MET A 105 -10.42 -6.10 -0.16
C MET A 105 -9.42 -7.24 -0.08
N LEU A 106 -9.88 -8.47 -0.36
CA LEU A 106 -9.03 -9.66 -0.40
C LEU A 106 -8.83 -10.13 -1.84
N GLY A 107 -7.60 -10.57 -2.14
CA GLY A 107 -7.23 -11.28 -3.35
C GLY A 107 -6.55 -12.60 -3.03
N GLY A 108 -6.73 -13.60 -3.90
CA GLY A 108 -6.07 -14.91 -3.82
C GLY A 108 -5.39 -15.26 -5.14
N GLU A 109 -4.80 -14.27 -5.81
CA GLU A 109 -4.22 -14.43 -7.14
C GLU A 109 -2.71 -14.65 -7.05
N SER A 110 -2.24 -15.76 -7.63
CA SER A 110 -0.81 -16.10 -7.69
C SER A 110 -0.14 -15.64 -8.99
N ASN A 111 -0.94 -15.36 -10.03
CA ASN A 111 -0.42 -14.86 -11.30
C ASN A 111 -0.26 -13.33 -11.24
N VAL A 112 0.96 -12.84 -11.27
CA VAL A 112 1.26 -11.41 -11.12
C VAL A 112 0.57 -10.52 -12.17
N PRO A 113 0.58 -10.83 -13.48
CA PRO A 113 -0.18 -10.07 -14.48
C PRO A 113 -1.68 -9.98 -14.18
N ALA A 114 -2.30 -11.09 -13.76
CA ALA A 114 -3.71 -11.12 -13.39
C ALA A 114 -4.00 -10.28 -12.13
N LEU A 115 -3.13 -10.38 -11.11
CA LEU A 115 -3.20 -9.58 -9.91
C LEU A 115 -3.15 -8.08 -10.24
N LEU A 116 -2.17 -7.64 -11.02
CA LEU A 116 -2.03 -6.23 -11.39
C LEU A 116 -3.24 -5.73 -12.18
N LYS A 117 -3.77 -6.53 -13.10
CA LYS A 117 -5.01 -6.19 -13.83
C LYS A 117 -6.22 -6.08 -12.90
N GLY A 118 -6.30 -6.92 -11.88
CA GLY A 118 -7.30 -6.82 -10.82
C GLY A 118 -7.15 -5.55 -10.01
N CYS A 119 -5.93 -5.21 -9.63
CA CYS A 119 -5.61 -3.98 -8.91
C CYS A 119 -5.95 -2.72 -9.70
N ASP A 120 -5.70 -2.71 -11.02
CA ASP A 120 -6.07 -1.59 -11.88
C ASP A 120 -7.58 -1.32 -11.84
N LYS A 121 -8.41 -2.36 -11.89
CA LYS A 121 -9.87 -2.22 -11.79
C LYS A 121 -10.31 -1.61 -10.46
N VAL A 122 -9.71 -2.07 -9.36
CA VAL A 122 -10.01 -1.55 -8.02
C VAL A 122 -9.60 -0.09 -7.92
N ARG A 123 -8.39 0.25 -8.35
CA ARG A 123 -7.87 1.61 -8.33
C ARG A 123 -8.73 2.56 -9.18
N ASP A 124 -9.11 2.13 -10.38
CA ASP A 124 -9.85 2.95 -11.33
C ASP A 124 -11.31 3.19 -10.88
N ALA A 125 -11.83 2.36 -9.97
CA ALA A 125 -13.15 2.56 -9.35
C ALA A 125 -13.20 3.75 -8.37
N ALA A 126 -12.06 4.18 -7.81
CA ALA A 126 -11.98 5.38 -6.98
C ALA A 126 -10.59 6.05 -7.17
N PRO A 127 -10.38 6.73 -8.30
CA PRO A 127 -9.08 7.24 -8.73
C PRO A 127 -8.50 8.33 -7.82
N ASP A 128 -9.34 8.97 -7.01
CA ASP A 128 -8.93 10.05 -6.10
C ASP A 128 -8.42 9.53 -4.75
N LYS A 129 -8.58 8.22 -4.49
CA LYS A 129 -8.11 7.61 -3.25
C LYS A 129 -6.70 7.03 -3.41
N PRO A 130 -5.86 7.12 -2.36
CA PRO A 130 -4.62 6.36 -2.33
C PRO A 130 -4.90 4.86 -2.46
N PHE A 131 -4.10 4.17 -3.27
CA PHE A 131 -4.23 2.73 -3.48
C PHE A 131 -3.02 1.99 -2.91
N PHE A 132 -3.28 0.91 -2.18
CA PHE A 132 -2.26 0.03 -1.61
C PHE A 132 -2.51 -1.41 -2.01
N LEU A 133 -1.48 -2.08 -2.46
CA LEU A 133 -1.42 -3.53 -2.62
C LEU A 133 -0.47 -4.10 -1.57
N ILE A 134 -0.95 -5.05 -0.79
CA ILE A 134 -0.17 -5.83 0.17
C ILE A 134 -0.21 -7.28 -0.30
N VAL A 135 0.96 -7.92 -0.45
CA VAL A 135 1.11 -9.29 -0.97
C VAL A 135 1.87 -10.13 0.04
#